data_8c6e259d97ee477ed262fa4a5d641ec2
#
_entry.id   8c6e259d97ee477ed262fa4a5d641ec2
#
_cell.length_a   1.000
_cell.length_b   1.000
_cell.length_c   1.000
_cell.angle_alpha   90.00
_cell.angle_beta   90.00
_cell.angle_gamma   90.00
#
_symmetry.space_group_name_H-M   'P 1'
#
loop_
_entity.id
_entity.type
_entity.pdbx_description
1 polymer ?
#
loop_
_entity_poly.entity_id
_entity_poly.type
_entity_poly.pdbx_seq_one_letter_code
_entity_poly.pdbx_strand_id
1 'polypeptide(L)'
;EEGAMALFGEKYSDEVRVVTMGQENEVFFSKELCGGTHVNKLGEINKFKITNQSSVASGIRRIEAVSNISVDKYIKEIESNLLEKDKKQDNQIEDLKNKIKKINSDYNFKNQFDDKGLLIKELSQIHEKLKQNMSISKNIDNIVIKKIKDLNFIYLIAEDYPSKSLKTFIDEQKKQYNKKSVSLIISNNQNKLSIVLGVTEDITDIFDASKEIREISIILGGKGGGGRKDLAQGGGSNVSQIEESLRYLEDKLNSII
;
A
#
# COMPACT_ATOMS: atom_id res chain seq x y z
N GLU A 1 -10.98 -58.37 15.60
CA GLU A 1 -10.13 -58.26 14.36
C GLU A 1 -10.98 -58.35 13.07
N GLU A 2 -12.06 -57.60 13.05
CA GLU A 2 -13.01 -57.65 11.90
C GLU A 2 -12.68 -56.61 10.78
N GLY A 3 -11.43 -56.16 10.71
CA GLY A 3 -10.97 -55.24 9.66
C GLY A 3 -11.54 -53.80 9.72
N ALA A 4 -11.99 -53.38 10.93
CA ALA A 4 -12.42 -52.01 11.13
C ALA A 4 -11.21 -51.05 11.23
N MET A 5 -11.28 -49.91 10.58
CA MET A 5 -10.22 -48.88 10.63
C MET A 5 -10.27 -48.08 11.93
N ALA A 6 -9.11 -47.91 12.58
CA ALA A 6 -8.91 -47.06 13.78
C ALA A 6 -7.97 -45.89 13.37
N LEU A 7 -8.52 -44.81 12.89
CA LEU A 7 -7.75 -43.77 12.17
C LEU A 7 -7.17 -42.67 13.10
N PHE A 8 -7.71 -42.49 14.32
CA PHE A 8 -7.46 -41.23 15.04
C PHE A 8 -6.59 -41.38 16.30
N GLY A 9 -5.98 -42.56 16.55
CA GLY A 9 -5.11 -42.76 17.73
C GLY A 9 -5.83 -42.53 19.08
N GLU A 10 -7.14 -42.63 19.09
CA GLU A 10 -7.97 -42.51 20.30
C GLU A 10 -7.77 -43.73 21.18
N LYS A 11 -7.80 -43.52 22.53
CA LYS A 11 -7.83 -44.61 23.48
C LYS A 11 -9.26 -45.15 23.52
N TYR A 12 -9.42 -46.30 22.90
CA TYR A 12 -10.71 -47.01 22.92
C TYR A 12 -10.85 -47.81 24.20
N SER A 13 -12.09 -47.95 24.71
CA SER A 13 -12.45 -48.87 25.78
C SER A 13 -12.41 -50.31 25.29
N ASP A 14 -12.51 -51.28 26.24
CA ASP A 14 -12.52 -52.71 25.90
C ASP A 14 -13.69 -53.10 25.00
N GLU A 15 -14.80 -52.35 25.05
CA GLU A 15 -15.93 -52.47 24.13
C GLU A 15 -16.02 -51.21 23.29
N VAL A 16 -15.98 -51.35 21.96
CA VAL A 16 -16.00 -50.26 21.00
C VAL A 16 -17.10 -50.47 19.95
N ARG A 17 -17.84 -49.39 19.66
CA ARG A 17 -18.81 -49.40 18.58
C ARG A 17 -18.11 -49.44 17.21
N VAL A 18 -18.52 -50.40 16.40
CA VAL A 18 -18.16 -50.46 14.96
C VAL A 18 -19.31 -49.90 14.14
N VAL A 19 -19.04 -48.85 13.36
CA VAL A 19 -19.98 -48.26 12.45
C VAL A 19 -19.69 -48.77 11.04
N THR A 20 -20.69 -49.39 10.43
CA THR A 20 -20.58 -49.86 9.05
C THR A 20 -21.53 -49.06 8.14
N MET A 21 -21.04 -48.62 6.99
CA MET A 21 -21.82 -47.84 6.04
C MET A 21 -21.86 -48.56 4.69
N GLY A 22 -23.08 -48.72 4.20
CA GLY A 22 -23.36 -49.40 2.91
C GLY A 22 -22.95 -50.89 2.93
N GLN A 23 -23.61 -51.66 2.13
CA GLN A 23 -23.25 -53.06 1.86
C GLN A 23 -23.62 -53.36 0.41
N GLU A 24 -22.65 -53.76 -0.37
CA GLU A 24 -22.85 -54.25 -1.72
C GLU A 24 -22.01 -55.50 -1.89
N ASN A 25 -22.70 -56.64 -2.18
CA ASN A 25 -22.02 -57.95 -2.31
C ASN A 25 -21.11 -58.35 -1.12
N GLU A 26 -21.60 -58.18 0.11
CA GLU A 26 -20.86 -58.45 1.35
C GLU A 26 -19.66 -57.52 1.62
N VAL A 27 -19.45 -56.49 0.82
CA VAL A 27 -18.41 -55.47 0.98
C VAL A 27 -19.04 -54.19 1.55
N PHE A 28 -18.54 -53.71 2.70
CA PHE A 28 -18.95 -52.44 3.27
C PHE A 28 -18.15 -51.30 2.64
N PHE A 29 -18.82 -50.17 2.35
CA PHE A 29 -18.21 -48.98 1.82
C PHE A 29 -17.25 -48.36 2.87
N SER A 30 -17.62 -48.33 4.17
CA SER A 30 -16.79 -47.94 5.26
C SER A 30 -17.11 -48.78 6.49
N LYS A 31 -16.07 -49.17 7.25
CA LYS A 31 -16.17 -49.87 8.53
C LYS A 31 -15.16 -49.28 9.48
N GLU A 32 -15.63 -48.50 10.46
CA GLU A 32 -14.79 -47.68 11.34
C GLU A 32 -15.19 -47.81 12.79
N LEU A 33 -14.19 -47.67 13.69
CA LEU A 33 -14.43 -47.52 15.13
C LEU A 33 -14.87 -46.10 15.42
N CYS A 34 -16.03 -45.89 16.04
CA CYS A 34 -16.50 -44.56 16.41
C CYS A 34 -17.37 -44.55 17.66
N GLY A 35 -16.94 -43.77 18.65
CA GLY A 35 -17.70 -43.53 19.89
C GLY A 35 -18.75 -42.42 19.81
N GLY A 36 -18.88 -41.73 18.66
CA GLY A 36 -19.80 -40.61 18.47
C GLY A 36 -21.26 -41.02 18.29
N THR A 37 -22.14 -40.05 18.14
CA THR A 37 -23.57 -40.29 17.82
C THR A 37 -23.74 -40.40 16.31
N HIS A 38 -24.60 -41.30 15.88
CA HIS A 38 -24.86 -41.60 14.48
C HIS A 38 -26.33 -41.57 14.18
N VAL A 39 -26.66 -41.17 12.95
CA VAL A 39 -27.99 -41.37 12.35
C VAL A 39 -28.18 -42.83 11.91
N ASN A 40 -29.40 -43.31 11.84
CA ASN A 40 -29.68 -44.69 11.38
C ASN A 40 -29.61 -44.81 9.87
N LYS A 41 -29.91 -43.74 9.15
CA LYS A 41 -29.91 -43.66 7.68
C LYS A 41 -29.31 -42.35 7.21
N LEU A 42 -28.50 -42.39 6.18
CA LEU A 42 -27.91 -41.16 5.57
C LEU A 42 -28.96 -40.12 5.16
N GLY A 43 -30.18 -40.57 4.79
CA GLY A 43 -31.28 -39.66 4.46
C GLY A 43 -31.73 -38.75 5.61
N GLU A 44 -31.47 -39.11 6.87
CA GLU A 44 -31.78 -38.29 8.04
C GLU A 44 -30.85 -37.07 8.16
N ILE A 45 -29.68 -37.09 7.53
CA ILE A 45 -28.75 -35.95 7.44
C ILE A 45 -29.37 -34.86 6.57
N ASN A 46 -30.22 -35.20 5.59
CA ASN A 46 -30.90 -34.30 4.70
C ASN A 46 -29.91 -33.47 3.86
N LYS A 47 -29.81 -32.16 4.11
CA LYS A 47 -28.86 -31.27 3.43
C LYS A 47 -27.47 -31.46 3.97
N PHE A 48 -26.46 -31.40 3.10
CA PHE A 48 -25.05 -31.47 3.46
C PHE A 48 -24.25 -30.48 2.62
N LYS A 49 -23.34 -29.74 3.26
CA LYS A 49 -22.47 -28.78 2.59
C LYS A 49 -21.08 -28.78 3.21
N ILE A 50 -20.05 -29.01 2.40
CA ILE A 50 -18.67 -28.80 2.80
C ILE A 50 -18.43 -27.27 2.89
N THR A 51 -17.96 -26.83 4.05
CA THR A 51 -17.72 -25.40 4.34
C THR A 51 -16.24 -25.03 4.21
N ASN A 52 -15.34 -25.97 4.49
CA ASN A 52 -13.90 -25.73 4.41
C ASN A 52 -13.14 -27.03 4.11
N GLN A 53 -12.01 -26.87 3.42
CA GLN A 53 -11.00 -27.91 3.24
C GLN A 53 -9.63 -27.30 3.46
N SER A 54 -8.86 -27.83 4.41
CA SER A 54 -7.54 -27.33 4.79
C SER A 54 -6.53 -28.46 4.97
N SER A 55 -5.25 -28.14 4.87
CA SER A 55 -4.16 -29.03 5.28
C SER A 55 -3.85 -28.78 6.74
N VAL A 56 -3.78 -29.85 7.55
CA VAL A 56 -3.46 -29.78 8.99
C VAL A 56 -1.99 -30.18 9.23
N ALA A 57 -1.51 -31.17 8.48
CA ALA A 57 -0.13 -31.63 8.51
C ALA A 57 0.24 -32.24 7.16
N SER A 58 1.51 -32.64 6.99
CA SER A 58 1.95 -33.33 5.77
C SER A 58 1.11 -34.61 5.56
N GLY A 59 0.41 -34.66 4.41
CA GLY A 59 -0.48 -35.78 4.05
C GLY A 59 -1.83 -35.84 4.78
N ILE A 60 -2.14 -34.92 5.71
CA ILE A 60 -3.40 -34.89 6.46
C ILE A 60 -4.25 -33.68 6.03
N ARG A 61 -5.47 -33.96 5.57
CA ARG A 61 -6.43 -32.92 5.20
C ARG A 61 -7.63 -32.94 6.15
N ARG A 62 -8.08 -31.74 6.52
CA ARG A 62 -9.31 -31.54 7.29
C ARG A 62 -10.42 -31.08 6.35
N ILE A 63 -11.57 -31.71 6.45
CA ILE A 63 -12.82 -31.29 5.81
C ILE A 63 -13.77 -30.86 6.91
N GLU A 64 -14.34 -29.67 6.80
CA GLU A 64 -15.38 -29.17 7.67
C GLU A 64 -16.69 -29.11 6.87
N ALA A 65 -17.77 -29.55 7.48
CA ALA A 65 -19.06 -29.59 6.82
C ALA A 65 -20.18 -29.29 7.81
N VAL A 66 -21.28 -28.83 7.29
CA VAL A 66 -22.55 -28.63 8.02
C VAL A 66 -23.65 -29.45 7.40
N SER A 67 -24.65 -29.83 8.21
CA SER A 67 -25.78 -30.62 7.74
C SER A 67 -27.10 -30.03 8.22
N ASN A 68 -28.21 -30.47 7.58
CA ASN A 68 -29.58 -30.15 7.94
C ASN A 68 -29.83 -28.62 8.01
N ILE A 69 -30.43 -28.13 9.08
CA ILE A 69 -30.79 -26.71 9.31
C ILE A 69 -29.53 -25.81 9.29
N SER A 70 -28.37 -26.34 9.71
CA SER A 70 -27.11 -25.58 9.67
C SER A 70 -26.65 -25.21 8.26
N VAL A 71 -27.05 -25.97 7.23
CA VAL A 71 -26.77 -25.63 5.83
C VAL A 71 -27.50 -24.35 5.44
N ASP A 72 -28.78 -24.22 5.79
CA ASP A 72 -29.57 -23.04 5.44
C ASP A 72 -29.05 -21.78 6.18
N LYS A 73 -28.63 -21.93 7.43
CA LYS A 73 -28.00 -20.86 8.19
C LYS A 73 -26.69 -20.42 7.54
N TYR A 74 -25.84 -21.38 7.17
CA TYR A 74 -24.56 -21.12 6.53
C TYR A 74 -24.71 -20.40 5.17
N ILE A 75 -25.69 -20.84 4.33
CA ILE A 75 -25.96 -20.19 3.05
C ILE A 75 -26.43 -18.76 3.27
N LYS A 76 -27.36 -18.51 4.18
CA LYS A 76 -27.83 -17.15 4.52
C LYS A 76 -26.72 -16.24 5.01
N GLU A 77 -25.80 -16.76 5.81
CA GLU A 77 -24.65 -16.02 6.31
C GLU A 77 -23.71 -15.62 5.15
N ILE A 78 -23.40 -16.55 4.24
CA ILE A 78 -22.59 -16.23 3.04
C ILE A 78 -23.27 -15.17 2.18
N GLU A 79 -24.57 -15.32 1.89
CA GLU A 79 -25.32 -14.35 1.09
C GLU A 79 -25.32 -12.96 1.74
N SER A 80 -25.53 -12.91 3.06
CA SER A 80 -25.47 -11.65 3.83
C SER A 80 -24.09 -11.01 3.76
N ASN A 81 -23.01 -11.77 3.94
CA ASN A 81 -21.65 -11.30 3.89
C ASN A 81 -21.27 -10.79 2.47
N LEU A 82 -21.71 -11.50 1.43
CA LEU A 82 -21.51 -11.06 0.04
C LEU A 82 -22.24 -9.74 -0.24
N LEU A 83 -23.49 -9.61 0.20
CA LEU A 83 -24.27 -8.38 0.03
C LEU A 83 -23.65 -7.20 0.78
N GLU A 84 -23.17 -7.43 2.00
CA GLU A 84 -22.48 -6.40 2.78
C GLU A 84 -21.17 -5.96 2.13
N LYS A 85 -20.38 -6.91 1.62
CA LYS A 85 -19.16 -6.62 0.88
C LYS A 85 -19.45 -5.80 -0.38
N ASP A 86 -20.46 -6.17 -1.11
CA ASP A 86 -20.88 -5.47 -2.32
C ASP A 86 -21.29 -4.02 -2.04
N LYS A 87 -22.12 -3.80 -1.02
CA LYS A 87 -22.49 -2.45 -0.55
C LYS A 87 -21.28 -1.61 -0.11
N LYS A 88 -20.33 -2.22 0.62
CA LYS A 88 -19.10 -1.52 1.03
C LYS A 88 -18.29 -1.07 -0.18
N GLN A 89 -18.18 -1.90 -1.22
CA GLN A 89 -17.49 -1.55 -2.45
C GLN A 89 -18.20 -0.42 -3.21
N ASP A 90 -19.53 -0.45 -3.31
CA ASP A 90 -20.31 0.63 -3.93
C ASP A 90 -20.11 1.97 -3.23
N ASN A 91 -20.21 1.99 -1.90
CA ASN A 91 -19.95 3.19 -1.11
C ASN A 91 -18.52 3.72 -1.32
N GLN A 92 -17.53 2.84 -1.40
CA GLN A 92 -16.14 3.22 -1.64
C GLN A 92 -15.93 3.81 -3.03
N ILE A 93 -16.58 3.24 -4.05
CA ILE A 93 -16.55 3.76 -5.42
C ILE A 93 -17.16 5.16 -5.46
N GLU A 94 -18.32 5.35 -4.84
CA GLU A 94 -19.00 6.65 -4.80
C GLU A 94 -18.16 7.71 -4.08
N ASP A 95 -17.58 7.39 -2.92
CA ASP A 95 -16.70 8.28 -2.18
C ASP A 95 -15.48 8.70 -3.02
N LEU A 96 -14.83 7.75 -3.70
CA LEU A 96 -13.71 8.04 -4.58
C LEU A 96 -14.11 8.92 -5.76
N LYS A 97 -15.25 8.65 -6.40
CA LYS A 97 -15.78 9.49 -7.49
C LYS A 97 -16.04 10.92 -6.99
N ASN A 98 -16.62 11.07 -5.82
CA ASN A 98 -16.89 12.38 -5.21
C ASN A 98 -15.59 13.12 -4.88
N LYS A 99 -14.57 12.44 -4.35
CA LYS A 99 -13.25 13.02 -4.10
C LYS A 99 -12.56 13.49 -5.40
N ILE A 100 -12.65 12.70 -6.46
CA ILE A 100 -12.10 13.06 -7.79
C ILE A 100 -12.82 14.30 -8.33
N LYS A 101 -14.16 14.34 -8.27
CA LYS A 101 -14.95 15.50 -8.73
C LYS A 101 -14.69 16.78 -7.93
N LYS A 102 -14.35 16.67 -6.65
CA LYS A 102 -13.94 17.84 -5.85
C LYS A 102 -12.63 18.46 -6.33
N ILE A 103 -11.73 17.66 -6.92
CA ILE A 103 -10.45 18.14 -7.49
C ILE A 103 -10.64 18.61 -8.94
N ASN A 104 -11.43 17.87 -9.71
CA ASN A 104 -11.73 18.15 -11.12
C ASN A 104 -13.21 17.89 -11.40
N SER A 105 -14.03 18.96 -11.42
CA SER A 105 -15.49 18.90 -11.60
C SER A 105 -15.89 18.23 -12.91
N ASP A 106 -15.09 18.41 -13.95
CA ASP A 106 -15.37 17.95 -15.32
C ASP A 106 -14.76 16.59 -15.63
N TYR A 107 -14.22 15.89 -14.59
CA TYR A 107 -13.63 14.59 -14.79
C TYR A 107 -14.65 13.58 -15.32
N ASN A 108 -14.37 13.03 -16.51
CA ASN A 108 -15.22 12.04 -17.16
C ASN A 108 -14.75 10.62 -16.77
N PHE A 109 -15.58 9.90 -16.01
CA PHE A 109 -15.30 8.54 -15.63
C PHE A 109 -15.57 7.58 -16.79
N LYS A 110 -14.56 6.87 -17.24
CA LYS A 110 -14.71 5.78 -18.18
C LYS A 110 -14.98 4.50 -17.38
N ASN A 111 -16.19 3.93 -17.51
CA ASN A 111 -16.48 2.61 -16.94
C ASN A 111 -15.77 1.53 -17.79
N GLN A 112 -14.59 1.09 -17.32
CA GLN A 112 -13.75 0.10 -18.01
C GLN A 112 -13.71 -1.27 -17.32
N PHE A 113 -14.27 -1.38 -16.10
CA PHE A 113 -14.18 -2.60 -15.30
C PHE A 113 -15.55 -3.04 -14.79
N ASP A 114 -15.86 -4.32 -15.03
CA ASP A 114 -17.00 -4.99 -14.40
C ASP A 114 -16.68 -5.42 -12.96
N ASP A 115 -15.38 -5.62 -12.65
CA ASP A 115 -14.90 -5.94 -11.30
C ASP A 115 -14.77 -4.67 -10.45
N LYS A 116 -15.57 -4.58 -9.38
CA LYS A 116 -15.58 -3.44 -8.45
C LYS A 116 -14.22 -3.24 -7.75
N GLY A 117 -13.48 -4.30 -7.48
CA GLY A 117 -12.17 -4.22 -6.85
C GLY A 117 -11.13 -3.56 -7.76
N LEU A 118 -11.14 -3.90 -9.05
CA LEU A 118 -10.29 -3.26 -10.06
C LEU A 118 -10.68 -1.80 -10.26
N LEU A 119 -11.97 -1.49 -10.29
CA LEU A 119 -12.47 -0.12 -10.40
C LEU A 119 -12.03 0.75 -9.20
N ILE A 120 -12.14 0.25 -7.99
CA ILE A 120 -11.67 0.94 -6.78
C ILE A 120 -10.18 1.24 -6.86
N LYS A 121 -9.38 0.28 -7.31
CA LYS A 121 -7.93 0.46 -7.48
C LYS A 121 -7.61 1.56 -8.49
N GLU A 122 -8.29 1.56 -9.63
CA GLU A 122 -8.11 2.59 -10.66
C GLU A 122 -8.50 3.98 -10.15
N LEU A 123 -9.70 4.11 -9.56
CA LEU A 123 -10.18 5.38 -9.01
C LEU A 123 -9.24 5.92 -7.93
N SER A 124 -8.68 5.04 -7.10
CA SER A 124 -7.68 5.44 -6.10
C SER A 124 -6.41 6.00 -6.74
N GLN A 125 -5.92 5.37 -7.80
CA GLN A 125 -4.75 5.86 -8.54
C GLN A 125 -5.01 7.22 -9.23
N ILE A 126 -6.19 7.38 -9.82
CA ILE A 126 -6.61 8.65 -10.43
C ILE A 126 -6.70 9.74 -9.38
N HIS A 127 -7.35 9.48 -8.25
CA HIS A 127 -7.47 10.44 -7.14
C HIS A 127 -6.09 10.90 -6.64
N GLU A 128 -5.18 9.95 -6.39
CA GLU A 128 -3.82 10.27 -5.96
C GLU A 128 -3.05 11.11 -7.00
N LYS A 129 -3.17 10.77 -8.28
CA LYS A 129 -2.52 11.52 -9.36
C LYS A 129 -3.05 12.96 -9.46
N LEU A 130 -4.36 13.14 -9.39
CA LEU A 130 -4.98 14.47 -9.42
C LEU A 130 -4.59 15.31 -8.18
N LYS A 131 -4.57 14.71 -7.01
CA LYS A 131 -4.11 15.35 -5.78
C LYS A 131 -2.66 15.80 -5.88
N GLN A 132 -1.78 14.95 -6.43
CA GLN A 132 -0.36 15.29 -6.66
C GLN A 132 -0.22 16.46 -7.65
N ASN A 133 -0.93 16.42 -8.78
CA ASN A 133 -0.89 17.50 -9.76
C ASN A 133 -1.41 18.83 -9.17
N MET A 134 -2.48 18.78 -8.38
CA MET A 134 -3.01 19.97 -7.70
C MET A 134 -1.99 20.55 -6.72
N SER A 135 -1.30 19.71 -5.95
CA SER A 135 -0.26 20.17 -5.03
C SER A 135 0.92 20.79 -5.78
N ILE A 136 1.37 20.19 -6.88
CA ILE A 136 2.43 20.75 -7.73
C ILE A 136 2.01 22.11 -8.27
N SER A 137 0.84 22.22 -8.90
CA SER A 137 0.35 23.48 -9.47
C SER A 137 0.23 24.59 -8.43
N LYS A 138 -0.23 24.28 -7.22
CA LYS A 138 -0.37 25.25 -6.12
C LYS A 138 0.98 25.83 -5.67
N ASN A 139 2.06 25.08 -5.80
CA ASN A 139 3.38 25.48 -5.34
C ASN A 139 4.26 26.12 -6.43
N ILE A 140 3.91 25.98 -7.72
CA ILE A 140 4.74 26.51 -8.83
C ILE A 140 4.95 28.02 -8.72
N ASP A 141 3.94 28.76 -8.34
CA ASP A 141 4.02 30.23 -8.20
C ASP A 141 4.94 30.70 -7.05
N ASN A 142 5.34 29.78 -6.18
CA ASN A 142 6.23 30.06 -5.05
C ASN A 142 7.72 29.82 -5.38
N ILE A 143 8.06 29.55 -6.63
CA ILE A 143 9.46 29.38 -7.05
C ILE A 143 10.16 30.72 -6.97
N VAL A 144 11.24 30.78 -6.21
CA VAL A 144 12.08 31.95 -6.06
C VAL A 144 13.37 31.74 -6.84
N ILE A 145 13.75 32.76 -7.64
CA ILE A 145 14.99 32.78 -8.40
C ILE A 145 15.81 34.00 -7.94
N LYS A 146 16.96 33.72 -7.37
CA LYS A 146 17.94 34.74 -6.96
C LYS A 146 19.19 34.64 -7.83
N LYS A 147 19.67 35.77 -8.31
CA LYS A 147 20.97 35.83 -9.00
C LYS A 147 22.05 36.19 -7.99
N ILE A 148 23.02 35.30 -7.81
CA ILE A 148 24.17 35.49 -6.92
C ILE A 148 25.39 35.59 -7.84
N LYS A 149 25.88 36.82 -8.07
CA LYS A 149 26.89 37.13 -9.07
C LYS A 149 26.46 36.60 -10.45
N ASP A 150 27.12 35.60 -11.01
CA ASP A 150 26.78 35.00 -12.31
C ASP A 150 26.07 33.64 -12.20
N LEU A 151 25.71 33.23 -10.98
CA LEU A 151 25.02 31.98 -10.67
C LEU A 151 23.53 32.21 -10.38
N ASN A 152 22.66 31.28 -10.84
CA ASN A 152 21.25 31.28 -10.51
C ASN A 152 21.01 30.35 -9.31
N PHE A 153 20.48 30.88 -8.23
CA PHE A 153 19.98 30.11 -7.09
C PHE A 153 18.46 30.04 -7.17
N ILE A 154 17.92 28.85 -7.42
CA ILE A 154 16.49 28.59 -7.59
C ILE A 154 16.04 27.79 -6.40
N TYR A 155 15.01 28.25 -5.68
CA TYR A 155 14.47 27.43 -4.60
C TYR A 155 12.96 27.47 -4.51
N LEU A 156 12.40 26.39 -3.99
CA LEU A 156 10.99 26.22 -3.70
C LEU A 156 10.80 25.65 -2.29
N ILE A 157 10.05 26.40 -1.47
CA ILE A 157 9.53 25.89 -0.20
C ILE A 157 8.07 25.52 -0.44
N ALA A 158 7.73 24.24 -0.35
CA ALA A 158 6.45 23.72 -0.73
C ALA A 158 5.76 22.99 0.43
N GLU A 159 4.44 23.16 0.52
CA GLU A 159 3.60 22.37 1.42
C GLU A 159 3.01 21.19 0.66
N ASP A 160 3.10 19.99 1.28
CA ASP A 160 2.55 18.74 0.73
C ASP A 160 3.01 18.37 -0.69
N TYR A 161 4.20 18.82 -1.10
CA TYR A 161 4.73 18.48 -2.43
C TYR A 161 5.10 16.99 -2.48
N PRO A 162 4.68 16.25 -3.54
CA PRO A 162 4.91 14.80 -3.59
C PRO A 162 6.39 14.45 -3.57
N SER A 163 6.83 13.63 -2.63
CA SER A 163 8.25 13.25 -2.48
C SER A 163 8.84 12.62 -3.74
N LYS A 164 8.03 11.89 -4.50
CA LYS A 164 8.43 11.28 -5.78
C LYS A 164 8.71 12.33 -6.88
N SER A 165 8.11 13.52 -6.77
CA SER A 165 8.22 14.60 -7.76
C SER A 165 9.33 15.61 -7.44
N LEU A 166 9.97 15.52 -6.26
CA LEU A 166 11.03 16.46 -5.88
C LEU A 166 12.23 16.42 -6.84
N LYS A 167 12.65 15.22 -7.26
CA LYS A 167 13.75 15.06 -8.22
C LYS A 167 13.35 15.60 -9.59
N THR A 168 12.12 15.34 -10.03
CA THR A 168 11.60 15.85 -11.30
C THR A 168 11.64 17.38 -11.33
N PHE A 169 11.25 18.03 -10.22
CA PHE A 169 11.38 19.48 -10.10
C PHE A 169 12.82 19.95 -10.35
N ILE A 170 13.80 19.33 -9.68
CA ILE A 170 15.22 19.68 -9.87
C ILE A 170 15.67 19.46 -11.32
N ASP A 171 15.28 18.34 -11.93
CA ASP A 171 15.65 18.03 -13.32
C ASP A 171 15.04 19.06 -14.31
N GLU A 172 13.83 19.55 -14.06
CA GLU A 172 13.20 20.61 -14.82
C GLU A 172 13.96 21.95 -14.67
N GLN A 173 14.32 22.33 -13.44
CA GLN A 173 15.11 23.52 -13.20
C GLN A 173 16.48 23.44 -13.87
N LYS A 174 17.17 22.29 -13.80
CA LYS A 174 18.47 22.08 -14.48
C LYS A 174 18.35 22.13 -16.02
N LYS A 175 17.21 21.75 -16.58
CA LYS A 175 16.95 21.90 -18.02
C LYS A 175 16.73 23.37 -18.41
N GLN A 176 15.97 24.11 -17.60
CA GLN A 176 15.66 25.52 -17.86
C GLN A 176 16.89 26.42 -17.63
N TYR A 177 17.66 26.15 -16.57
CA TYR A 177 18.87 26.86 -16.18
C TYR A 177 20.06 25.91 -16.30
N ASN A 178 20.50 25.64 -17.52
CA ASN A 178 21.40 24.55 -17.85
C ASN A 178 22.89 24.80 -17.50
N LYS A 179 23.23 25.99 -17.01
CA LYS A 179 24.57 26.37 -16.58
C LYS A 179 24.51 27.28 -15.35
N LYS A 180 25.55 27.15 -14.50
CA LYS A 180 25.76 27.99 -13.32
C LYS A 180 24.48 28.11 -12.49
N SER A 181 23.85 26.97 -12.15
CA SER A 181 22.65 26.99 -11.35
C SER A 181 22.69 25.96 -10.22
N VAL A 182 22.15 26.37 -9.08
CA VAL A 182 21.87 25.55 -7.91
C VAL A 182 20.37 25.61 -7.65
N SER A 183 19.74 24.45 -7.54
CA SER A 183 18.30 24.34 -7.35
C SER A 183 17.99 23.57 -6.07
N LEU A 184 17.16 24.13 -5.20
CA LEU A 184 16.75 23.53 -3.94
C LEU A 184 15.22 23.40 -3.89
N ILE A 185 14.72 22.25 -3.45
CA ILE A 185 13.33 22.11 -3.05
C ILE A 185 13.26 21.55 -1.63
N ILE A 186 12.47 22.20 -0.79
CA ILE A 186 12.13 21.76 0.57
C ILE A 186 10.62 21.53 0.59
N SER A 187 10.18 20.30 0.78
CA SER A 187 8.78 19.96 0.96
C SER A 187 8.49 19.67 2.43
N ASN A 188 7.54 20.41 3.00
CA ASN A 188 7.02 20.17 4.34
C ASN A 188 5.76 19.32 4.25
N ASN A 189 5.76 18.16 4.90
CA ASN A 189 4.65 17.25 5.03
C ASN A 189 4.40 16.97 6.52
N GLN A 190 3.49 17.70 7.15
CA GLN A 190 3.17 17.54 8.57
C GLN A 190 4.43 17.60 9.46
N ASN A 191 5.25 18.62 9.30
CA ASN A 191 6.53 18.83 9.98
C ASN A 191 7.62 17.80 9.63
N LYS A 192 7.43 16.99 8.61
CA LYS A 192 8.47 16.14 8.04
C LYS A 192 9.00 16.80 6.77
N LEU A 193 10.25 17.24 6.82
CA LEU A 193 10.89 17.90 5.69
C LEU A 193 11.57 16.88 4.78
N SER A 194 11.32 16.99 3.48
CA SER A 194 12.03 16.26 2.42
C SER A 194 12.75 17.29 1.55
N ILE A 195 14.04 17.10 1.32
CA ILE A 195 14.93 18.10 0.72
C ILE A 195 15.62 17.47 -0.48
N VAL A 196 15.67 18.15 -1.61
CA VAL A 196 16.51 17.78 -2.75
C VAL A 196 17.27 19.01 -3.24
N LEU A 197 18.58 18.84 -3.43
CA LEU A 197 19.51 19.85 -3.92
C LEU A 197 20.08 19.36 -5.25
N GLY A 198 20.00 20.17 -6.27
CA GLY A 198 20.57 19.93 -7.59
C GLY A 198 21.55 21.01 -7.98
N VAL A 199 22.58 20.61 -8.70
CA VAL A 199 23.67 21.48 -9.18
C VAL A 199 23.94 21.17 -10.64
N THR A 200 24.12 22.18 -11.49
CA THR A 200 24.49 21.95 -12.88
C THR A 200 25.92 21.41 -12.99
N GLU A 201 26.20 20.57 -13.97
CA GLU A 201 27.46 19.83 -14.09
C GLU A 201 28.69 20.73 -14.13
N ASP A 202 28.56 21.89 -14.76
CA ASP A 202 29.65 22.87 -14.97
C ASP A 202 30.20 23.50 -13.67
N ILE A 203 29.49 23.36 -12.54
CA ILE A 203 29.93 23.90 -11.25
C ILE A 203 30.07 22.82 -10.15
N THR A 204 29.93 21.54 -10.48
CA THR A 204 30.04 20.44 -9.48
C THR A 204 31.40 20.28 -8.83
N ASP A 205 32.46 20.81 -9.45
CA ASP A 205 33.81 20.78 -8.87
C ASP A 205 34.00 21.84 -7.79
N ILE A 206 33.25 22.93 -7.85
CA ILE A 206 33.30 24.01 -6.86
C ILE A 206 32.20 23.95 -5.82
N PHE A 207 31.05 23.32 -6.19
CA PHE A 207 29.89 23.19 -5.32
C PHE A 207 29.31 21.76 -5.39
N ASP A 208 29.49 20.99 -4.32
CA ASP A 208 29.13 19.58 -4.23
C ASP A 208 27.80 19.41 -3.47
N ALA A 209 26.72 19.09 -4.19
CA ALA A 209 25.39 18.89 -3.60
C ALA A 209 25.38 17.84 -2.48
N SER A 210 26.24 16.81 -2.55
CA SER A 210 26.29 15.74 -1.54
C SER A 210 26.86 16.20 -0.20
N LYS A 211 27.72 17.21 -0.21
CA LYS A 211 28.26 17.83 1.00
C LYS A 211 27.26 18.81 1.58
N GLU A 212 26.75 19.71 0.76
CA GLU A 212 25.87 20.78 1.23
C GLU A 212 24.53 20.24 1.75
N ILE A 213 23.97 19.18 1.16
CA ILE A 213 22.73 18.59 1.65
C ILE A 213 22.85 18.00 3.06
N ARG A 214 24.03 17.59 3.49
CA ARG A 214 24.26 17.09 4.86
C ARG A 214 24.14 18.21 5.86
N GLU A 215 24.77 19.34 5.58
CA GLU A 215 24.74 20.54 6.44
C GLU A 215 23.30 21.08 6.51
N ILE A 216 22.62 21.22 5.37
CA ILE A 216 21.20 21.63 5.32
C ILE A 216 20.33 20.69 6.15
N SER A 217 20.52 19.38 6.01
CA SER A 217 19.75 18.41 6.80
C SER A 217 19.99 18.55 8.30
N ILE A 218 21.24 18.80 8.73
CA ILE A 218 21.58 19.01 10.14
C ILE A 218 20.88 20.27 10.65
N ILE A 219 20.99 21.41 9.95
CA ILE A 219 20.29 22.65 10.27
C ILE A 219 18.80 22.40 10.47
N LEU A 220 18.20 21.62 9.59
CA LEU A 220 16.78 21.29 9.62
C LEU A 220 16.41 20.16 10.61
N GLY A 221 17.32 19.79 11.52
CA GLY A 221 17.06 18.79 12.56
C GLY A 221 17.00 17.35 12.04
N GLY A 222 17.63 17.08 10.91
CA GLY A 222 17.78 15.75 10.33
C GLY A 222 19.07 15.07 10.74
N LYS A 223 19.26 13.82 10.29
CA LYS A 223 20.46 13.01 10.58
C LYS A 223 21.53 13.08 9.47
N GLY A 224 21.36 14.00 8.52
CA GLY A 224 22.18 14.14 7.34
C GLY A 224 21.46 13.69 6.05
N GLY A 225 22.18 13.75 4.95
CA GLY A 225 21.70 13.41 3.62
C GLY A 225 22.83 12.82 2.76
N GLY A 226 22.54 12.54 1.50
CA GLY A 226 23.53 12.02 0.56
C GLY A 226 23.04 12.00 -0.87
N GLY A 227 23.97 11.67 -1.75
CA GLY A 227 23.70 11.62 -3.20
C GLY A 227 24.98 11.77 -3.99
N ARG A 228 24.84 12.23 -5.23
CA ARG A 228 25.95 12.58 -6.11
C ARG A 228 26.27 14.07 -5.98
N LYS A 229 27.42 14.50 -6.54
CA LYS A 229 27.84 15.91 -6.57
C LYS A 229 26.81 16.82 -7.25
N ASP A 230 26.09 16.28 -8.25
CA ASP A 230 25.10 17.03 -9.05
C ASP A 230 23.66 16.95 -8.50
N LEU A 231 23.37 15.96 -7.65
CA LEU A 231 22.02 15.71 -7.10
C LEU A 231 22.09 14.97 -5.78
N ALA A 232 21.63 15.59 -4.72
CA ALA A 232 21.59 14.98 -3.39
C ALA A 232 20.24 15.23 -2.71
N GLN A 233 19.90 14.35 -1.75
CA GLN A 233 18.66 14.42 -0.99
C GLN A 233 18.90 14.25 0.50
N GLY A 234 18.07 14.89 1.28
CA GLY A 234 18.10 14.83 2.74
C GLY A 234 16.71 14.99 3.34
N GLY A 235 16.66 15.11 4.63
CA GLY A 235 15.42 15.32 5.36
C GLY A 235 15.64 16.02 6.68
N GLY A 236 14.58 16.50 7.29
CA GLY A 236 14.59 17.16 8.57
C GLY A 236 13.22 17.18 9.22
N SER A 237 13.11 17.83 10.36
CA SER A 237 11.84 17.99 11.09
C SER A 237 11.66 19.39 11.70
N ASN A 238 12.68 20.24 11.59
CA ASN A 238 12.64 21.58 12.17
C ASN A 238 12.25 22.62 11.11
N VAL A 239 10.96 22.86 10.98
CA VAL A 239 10.39 23.82 10.03
C VAL A 239 10.85 25.24 10.29
N SER A 240 11.09 25.64 11.56
CA SER A 240 11.49 27.00 11.91
C SER A 240 12.89 27.38 11.41
N GLN A 241 13.70 26.40 11.03
CA GLN A 241 15.07 26.60 10.55
C GLN A 241 15.18 26.63 9.00
N ILE A 242 14.06 26.63 8.28
CA ILE A 242 14.10 26.67 6.81
C ILE A 242 14.80 27.93 6.31
N GLU A 243 14.50 29.09 6.88
CA GLU A 243 15.16 30.36 6.48
C GLU A 243 16.67 30.34 6.76
N GLU A 244 17.10 29.75 7.88
CA GLU A 244 18.51 29.61 8.21
C GLU A 244 19.24 28.71 7.23
N SER A 245 18.60 27.62 6.81
CA SER A 245 19.14 26.72 5.78
C SER A 245 19.30 27.40 4.40
N LEU A 246 18.40 28.32 4.07
CA LEU A 246 18.52 29.12 2.85
C LEU A 246 19.65 30.13 2.95
N ARG A 247 19.79 30.84 4.09
CA ARG A 247 20.91 31.77 4.35
C ARG A 247 22.26 31.06 4.28
N TYR A 248 22.36 29.89 4.89
CA TYR A 248 23.57 29.07 4.80
C TYR A 248 23.97 28.81 3.33
N LEU A 249 23.03 28.41 2.48
CA LEU A 249 23.32 28.20 1.07
C LEU A 249 23.69 29.49 0.34
N GLU A 250 22.99 30.59 0.59
CA GLU A 250 23.28 31.90 -0.03
C GLU A 250 24.71 32.36 0.34
N ASP A 251 25.09 32.27 1.60
CA ASP A 251 26.43 32.64 2.08
C ASP A 251 27.50 31.72 1.46
N LYS A 252 27.21 30.44 1.38
CA LYS A 252 28.11 29.47 0.75
C LYS A 252 28.34 29.81 -0.73
N LEU A 253 27.25 30.07 -1.48
CA LEU A 253 27.33 30.45 -2.89
C LEU A 253 28.08 31.76 -3.09
N ASN A 254 27.88 32.74 -2.21
CA ASN A 254 28.65 34.01 -2.24
C ASN A 254 30.14 33.82 -1.98
N SER A 255 30.53 32.82 -1.19
CA SER A 255 31.93 32.60 -0.83
C SER A 255 32.74 31.84 -1.89
N ILE A 256 32.07 31.12 -2.80
CA ILE A 256 32.72 30.24 -3.78
C ILE A 256 33.00 30.96 -5.11
N ILE A 257 32.28 32.01 -5.40
CA ILE A 257 32.36 32.83 -6.62
C ILE A 257 32.91 34.19 -6.24
#